data_29b2e8904ab4463b785191f955e705e1
#
_entry.id   29b2e8904ab4463b785191f955e705e1
#
_cell.length_a   1.000
_cell.length_b   1.000
_cell.length_c   1.000
_cell.angle_alpha   90.00
_cell.angle_beta   90.00
_cell.angle_gamma   90.00
#
_symmetry.space_group_name_H-M   'P 1'
#
loop_
_entity.id
_entity.type
_entity.pdbx_description
1 polymer ?
#
loop_
_entity_poly.entity_id
_entity_poly.type
_entity_poly.pdbx_seq_one_letter_code
_entity_poly.pdbx_strand_id
1 'polypeptide(L)'
;MKKLWHTFRKSIVTKTLYSVGIRIAAVITLLTTVSYWHLFTTLESNKLVELQTYTQERGARESQIFQLAEDNHQLLKAEILRQYESSPVKKSIELFEQLFVQQEDGAYRYQPDLFDANSSAGMWIGGNVELTDDIKHRSILFNQLVSTYGKSWQNRFFNTYAMGPENFATVFWPAIPDFTNRLDADFDIRTEEYFDISTPENNPERNTVWTGL
;
A
#
# COMPACT_ATOMS: atom_id res chain seq x y z
N MET A 1 -33.61 19.31 -74.41
CA MET A 1 -33.45 19.52 -72.92
C MET A 1 -32.60 20.76 -72.55
N LYS A 2 -31.68 21.26 -73.32
CA LYS A 2 -30.85 22.45 -72.99
C LYS A 2 -31.53 23.79 -72.96
N LYS A 3 -32.67 23.97 -73.67
CA LYS A 3 -33.40 25.27 -73.75
C LYS A 3 -34.29 25.59 -72.55
N LEU A 4 -34.77 24.58 -71.79
CA LEU A 4 -35.59 24.76 -70.60
C LEU A 4 -34.81 25.29 -69.38
N TRP A 5 -33.56 24.99 -69.30
CA TRP A 5 -32.69 25.43 -68.18
C TRP A 5 -32.32 26.92 -68.26
N HIS A 6 -32.28 27.52 -69.44
CA HIS A 6 -31.94 28.90 -69.63
C HIS A 6 -33.11 29.87 -69.31
N THR A 7 -34.36 29.41 -69.40
CA THR A 7 -35.57 30.24 -69.17
C THR A 7 -35.89 30.39 -67.67
N PHE A 8 -35.52 29.36 -66.87
CA PHE A 8 -35.65 29.35 -65.39
C PHE A 8 -34.76 30.38 -64.71
N ARG A 9 -33.67 30.79 -65.33
CA ARG A 9 -32.63 31.67 -64.74
C ARG A 9 -33.07 33.16 -64.72
N LYS A 10 -34.14 33.54 -65.40
CA LYS A 10 -34.59 34.96 -65.55
C LYS A 10 -35.88 35.31 -64.83
N SER A 11 -36.56 34.39 -64.20
CA SER A 11 -37.77 34.62 -63.45
C SER A 11 -37.51 35.26 -62.08
N ILE A 12 -38.20 36.33 -61.74
CA ILE A 12 -38.21 37.03 -60.46
C ILE A 12 -38.45 35.98 -59.31
N VAL A 13 -39.39 35.09 -59.54
CA VAL A 13 -39.82 34.03 -58.65
C VAL A 13 -38.59 33.09 -58.30
N THR A 14 -37.81 32.70 -59.31
CA THR A 14 -36.65 31.86 -59.13
C THR A 14 -35.56 32.55 -58.33
N LYS A 15 -35.34 33.86 -58.56
CA LYS A 15 -34.37 34.65 -57.77
C LYS A 15 -34.77 34.77 -56.31
N THR A 16 -36.06 35.03 -56.04
CA THR A 16 -36.59 35.13 -54.69
C THR A 16 -36.52 33.80 -53.98
N LEU A 17 -36.91 32.70 -54.63
CA LEU A 17 -36.83 31.35 -54.06
C LEU A 17 -35.39 30.96 -53.71
N TYR A 18 -34.45 31.29 -54.60
CA TYR A 18 -33.01 31.01 -54.35
C TYR A 18 -32.42 31.84 -53.17
N SER A 19 -32.84 33.14 -53.14
CA SER A 19 -32.42 34.04 -52.04
C SER A 19 -32.96 33.60 -50.68
N VAL A 20 -34.21 33.18 -50.61
CA VAL A 20 -34.88 32.68 -49.40
C VAL A 20 -34.24 31.35 -49.02
N GLY A 21 -34.00 30.44 -49.97
CA GLY A 21 -33.33 29.14 -49.71
C GLY A 21 -31.93 29.30 -49.15
N ILE A 22 -31.13 30.21 -49.69
CA ILE A 22 -29.79 30.51 -49.17
C ILE A 22 -29.83 31.05 -47.73
N ARG A 23 -30.77 31.96 -47.45
CA ARG A 23 -30.91 32.53 -46.10
C ARG A 23 -31.31 31.46 -45.08
N ILE A 24 -32.24 30.58 -45.43
CA ILE A 24 -32.67 29.49 -44.59
C ILE A 24 -31.49 28.52 -44.37
N ALA A 25 -30.76 28.14 -45.43
CA ALA A 25 -29.59 27.28 -45.34
C ALA A 25 -28.50 27.91 -44.45
N ALA A 26 -28.24 29.21 -44.61
CA ALA A 26 -27.28 29.93 -43.77
C ALA A 26 -27.67 29.93 -42.28
N VAL A 27 -28.96 30.16 -41.98
CA VAL A 27 -29.44 30.09 -40.57
C VAL A 27 -29.33 28.70 -39.98
N ILE A 28 -29.71 27.66 -40.74
CA ILE A 28 -29.62 26.29 -40.29
C ILE A 28 -28.13 25.92 -40.03
N THR A 29 -27.23 26.25 -40.96
CA THR A 29 -25.81 25.99 -40.81
C THR A 29 -25.25 26.68 -39.57
N LEU A 30 -25.59 27.95 -39.36
CA LEU A 30 -25.14 28.71 -38.21
C LEU A 30 -25.64 28.07 -36.89
N LEU A 31 -26.94 27.77 -36.81
CA LEU A 31 -27.50 27.11 -35.61
C LEU A 31 -26.90 25.75 -35.35
N THR A 32 -26.71 24.95 -36.40
CA THR A 32 -26.07 23.61 -36.26
C THR A 32 -24.61 23.74 -35.77
N THR A 33 -23.86 24.70 -36.32
CA THR A 33 -22.48 24.93 -35.90
C THR A 33 -22.39 25.38 -34.44
N VAL A 34 -23.25 26.33 -34.03
CA VAL A 34 -23.27 26.80 -32.63
C VAL A 34 -23.71 25.68 -31.68
N SER A 35 -24.73 24.90 -32.04
CA SER A 35 -25.20 23.77 -31.25
C SER A 35 -24.13 22.68 -31.12
N TYR A 36 -23.45 22.37 -32.22
CA TYR A 36 -22.37 21.43 -32.22
C TYR A 36 -21.20 21.88 -31.30
N TRP A 37 -20.81 23.15 -31.44
CA TRP A 37 -19.76 23.74 -30.60
C TRP A 37 -20.12 23.67 -29.11
N HIS A 38 -21.33 24.07 -28.77
CA HIS A 38 -21.82 24.02 -27.39
C HIS A 38 -21.87 22.59 -26.83
N LEU A 39 -22.39 21.66 -27.62
CA LEU A 39 -22.44 20.27 -27.25
C LEU A 39 -21.03 19.71 -27.05
N PHE A 40 -20.11 19.99 -27.96
CA PHE A 40 -18.71 19.51 -27.89
C PHE A 40 -18.01 20.03 -26.64
N THR A 41 -18.07 21.34 -26.37
CA THR A 41 -17.44 21.94 -25.18
C THR A 41 -18.06 21.43 -23.89
N THR A 42 -19.37 21.21 -23.87
CA THR A 42 -20.05 20.64 -22.68
C THR A 42 -19.65 19.19 -22.44
N LEU A 43 -19.58 18.38 -23.51
CA LEU A 43 -19.13 16.98 -23.38
C LEU A 43 -17.66 16.87 -22.92
N GLU A 44 -16.80 17.71 -23.49
CA GLU A 44 -15.38 17.76 -23.10
C GLU A 44 -15.23 18.13 -21.60
N SER A 45 -15.89 19.18 -21.19
CA SER A 45 -15.92 19.64 -19.81
C SER A 45 -16.45 18.55 -18.86
N ASN A 46 -17.55 17.91 -19.18
CA ASN A 46 -18.16 16.87 -18.37
C ASN A 46 -17.22 15.65 -18.27
N LYS A 47 -16.55 15.27 -19.36
CA LYS A 47 -15.58 14.17 -19.35
C LYS A 47 -14.35 14.46 -18.50
N LEU A 48 -13.85 15.68 -18.52
CA LEU A 48 -12.72 16.09 -17.67
C LEU A 48 -13.11 16.04 -16.18
N VAL A 49 -14.29 16.52 -15.82
CA VAL A 49 -14.81 16.45 -14.44
C VAL A 49 -15.00 15.00 -14.01
N GLU A 50 -15.58 14.15 -14.86
CA GLU A 50 -15.77 12.72 -14.59
C GLU A 50 -14.43 12.02 -14.35
N LEU A 51 -13.42 12.26 -15.20
CA LEU A 51 -12.08 11.71 -15.04
C LEU A 51 -11.38 12.20 -13.76
N GLN A 52 -11.52 13.49 -13.45
CA GLN A 52 -10.96 14.05 -12.23
C GLN A 52 -11.58 13.40 -10.99
N THR A 53 -12.91 13.29 -10.95
CA THR A 53 -13.64 12.64 -9.85
C THR A 53 -13.21 11.18 -9.71
N TYR A 54 -13.18 10.45 -10.82
CA TYR A 54 -12.73 9.04 -10.81
C TYR A 54 -11.30 8.89 -10.28
N THR A 55 -10.38 9.74 -10.72
CA THR A 55 -8.98 9.70 -10.26
C THR A 55 -8.87 10.02 -8.78
N GLN A 56 -9.62 11.01 -8.29
CA GLN A 56 -9.66 11.36 -6.87
C GLN A 56 -10.24 10.22 -6.01
N GLU A 57 -11.36 9.65 -6.43
CA GLU A 57 -11.96 8.51 -5.70
C GLU A 57 -11.08 7.27 -5.69
N ARG A 58 -10.39 7.02 -6.80
CA ARG A 58 -9.43 5.91 -6.89
C ARG A 58 -8.24 6.17 -5.98
N GLY A 59 -7.64 7.35 -6.04
CA GLY A 59 -6.54 7.74 -5.17
C GLY A 59 -6.92 7.65 -3.68
N ALA A 60 -8.12 8.12 -3.32
CA ALA A 60 -8.63 8.00 -1.96
C ALA A 60 -8.79 6.55 -1.51
N ARG A 61 -9.29 5.67 -2.38
CA ARG A 61 -9.41 4.22 -2.06
C ARG A 61 -8.05 3.53 -1.93
N GLU A 62 -7.12 3.87 -2.80
CA GLU A 62 -5.76 3.29 -2.75
C GLU A 62 -4.99 3.80 -1.53
N SER A 63 -5.22 5.05 -1.09
CA SER A 63 -4.59 5.59 0.12
C SER A 63 -5.08 4.93 1.43
N GLN A 64 -6.25 4.32 1.45
CA GLN A 64 -6.80 3.68 2.65
C GLN A 64 -5.94 2.51 3.14
N ILE A 65 -5.26 1.78 2.25
CA ILE A 65 -4.39 0.67 2.66
C ILE A 65 -3.16 1.18 3.41
N PHE A 66 -2.63 2.33 3.00
CA PHE A 66 -1.50 2.96 3.68
C PHE A 66 -1.91 3.50 5.05
N GLN A 67 -3.06 4.16 5.16
CA GLN A 67 -3.61 4.60 6.45
C GLN A 67 -3.84 3.42 7.39
N LEU A 68 -4.41 2.32 6.88
CA LEU A 68 -4.59 1.10 7.66
C LEU A 68 -3.25 0.50 8.13
N ALA A 69 -2.21 0.55 7.30
CA ALA A 69 -0.87 0.10 7.69
C ALA A 69 -0.28 0.97 8.81
N GLU A 70 -0.45 2.30 8.71
CA GLU A 70 -0.03 3.24 9.75
C GLU A 70 -0.76 3.01 11.07
N ASP A 71 -2.09 2.87 11.02
CA ASP A 71 -2.91 2.58 12.20
C ASP A 71 -2.50 1.26 12.87
N ASN A 72 -2.29 0.21 12.07
CA ASN A 72 -1.83 -1.09 12.54
C ASN A 72 -0.43 -1.01 13.16
N HIS A 73 0.48 -0.25 12.55
CA HIS A 73 1.82 -0.03 13.10
C HIS A 73 1.76 0.69 14.46
N GLN A 74 0.95 1.75 14.57
CA GLN A 74 0.78 2.46 15.84
C GLN A 74 0.16 1.56 16.92
N LEU A 75 -0.83 0.74 16.55
CA LEU A 75 -1.44 -0.22 17.46
C LEU A 75 -0.42 -1.26 17.96
N LEU A 76 0.34 -1.87 17.06
CA LEU A 76 1.35 -2.87 17.42
C LEU A 76 2.43 -2.26 18.31
N LYS A 77 2.93 -1.06 17.97
CA LYS A 77 3.90 -0.31 18.78
C LYS A 77 3.38 -0.03 20.19
N ALA A 78 2.16 0.48 20.31
CA ALA A 78 1.54 0.77 21.60
C ALA A 78 1.40 -0.49 22.45
N GLU A 79 1.01 -1.60 21.85
CA GLU A 79 0.84 -2.86 22.54
C GLU A 79 2.17 -3.50 22.97
N ILE A 80 3.21 -3.39 22.14
CA ILE A 80 4.58 -3.81 22.52
C ILE A 80 5.03 -3.04 23.77
N LEU A 81 4.91 -1.73 23.77
CA LEU A 81 5.32 -0.91 24.91
C LEU A 81 4.53 -1.24 26.18
N ARG A 82 3.22 -1.36 26.06
CA ARG A 82 2.34 -1.72 27.17
C ARG A 82 2.70 -3.08 27.76
N GLN A 83 2.93 -4.08 26.92
CA GLN A 83 3.28 -5.42 27.41
C GLN A 83 4.67 -5.49 27.97
N TYR A 84 5.62 -4.75 27.41
CA TYR A 84 6.98 -4.67 27.95
C TYR A 84 6.99 -4.17 29.40
N GLU A 85 6.15 -3.17 29.71
CA GLU A 85 6.04 -2.64 31.08
C GLU A 85 5.30 -3.57 32.04
N SER A 86 4.36 -4.36 31.55
CA SER A 86 3.43 -5.14 32.41
C SER A 86 3.69 -6.63 32.50
N SER A 87 4.45 -7.20 31.55
CA SER A 87 4.64 -8.66 31.47
C SER A 87 5.74 -9.16 32.42
N PRO A 88 5.53 -10.32 33.07
CA PRO A 88 6.53 -10.90 33.94
C PRO A 88 7.76 -11.39 33.17
N VAL A 89 8.91 -10.75 33.38
CA VAL A 89 10.19 -11.09 32.71
C VAL A 89 10.54 -12.58 32.84
N LYS A 90 10.44 -13.12 34.06
CA LYS A 90 10.77 -14.52 34.32
C LYS A 90 9.99 -15.50 33.46
N LYS A 91 8.69 -15.27 33.28
CA LYS A 91 7.84 -16.13 32.44
C LYS A 91 8.24 -16.07 30.97
N SER A 92 8.65 -14.88 30.48
CA SER A 92 9.15 -14.75 29.11
C SER A 92 10.46 -15.49 28.90
N ILE A 93 11.38 -15.44 29.87
CA ILE A 93 12.62 -16.17 29.78
C ILE A 93 12.38 -17.69 29.74
N GLU A 94 11.54 -18.21 30.65
CA GLU A 94 11.14 -19.61 30.64
C GLU A 94 10.54 -20.05 29.31
N LEU A 95 9.68 -19.23 28.74
CA LEU A 95 9.05 -19.50 27.43
C LEU A 95 10.06 -19.41 26.28
N PHE A 96 11.01 -18.47 26.34
CA PHE A 96 12.09 -18.38 25.36
C PHE A 96 12.90 -19.69 25.33
N GLU A 97 13.33 -20.19 26.49
CA GLU A 97 14.12 -21.42 26.61
C GLU A 97 13.36 -22.67 26.19
N GLN A 98 12.03 -22.65 26.25
CA GLN A 98 11.19 -23.73 25.74
C GLN A 98 11.01 -23.68 24.21
N LEU A 99 10.89 -22.51 23.62
CA LEU A 99 10.53 -22.37 22.20
C LEU A 99 11.73 -22.23 21.28
N PHE A 100 12.82 -21.65 21.75
CA PHE A 100 13.95 -21.27 20.91
C PHE A 100 15.23 -21.97 21.31
N VAL A 101 16.06 -22.30 20.32
CA VAL A 101 17.33 -23.01 20.51
C VAL A 101 18.41 -22.35 19.66
N GLN A 102 19.61 -22.33 20.16
CA GLN A 102 20.77 -21.94 19.39
C GLN A 102 21.09 -23.04 18.37
N GLN A 103 21.15 -22.69 17.12
CA GLN A 103 21.51 -23.60 16.03
C GLN A 103 23.05 -23.75 15.90
N GLU A 104 23.49 -24.68 15.06
CA GLU A 104 24.93 -24.94 14.83
C GLU A 104 25.66 -23.70 14.26
N ASP A 105 24.95 -22.82 13.53
CA ASP A 105 25.49 -21.58 12.99
C ASP A 105 25.59 -20.44 14.04
N GLY A 106 25.12 -20.67 15.25
CA GLY A 106 25.13 -19.71 16.36
C GLY A 106 23.89 -18.86 16.52
N ALA A 107 23.03 -18.77 15.49
CA ALA A 107 21.77 -18.01 15.57
C ALA A 107 20.72 -18.74 16.40
N TYR A 108 19.84 -17.98 17.06
CA TYR A 108 18.67 -18.54 17.75
C TYR A 108 17.45 -18.55 16.84
N ARG A 109 16.77 -19.71 16.78
CA ARG A 109 15.53 -19.90 16.01
C ARG A 109 14.58 -20.79 16.78
N TYR A 110 13.34 -20.90 16.31
CA TYR A 110 12.38 -21.88 16.84
C TYR A 110 12.97 -23.30 16.85
N GLN A 111 12.64 -24.04 17.89
CA GLN A 111 12.81 -25.49 17.84
C GLN A 111 11.91 -26.05 16.73
N PRO A 112 12.44 -26.85 15.79
CA PRO A 112 11.69 -27.25 14.58
C PRO A 112 10.34 -27.89 14.87
N ASP A 113 10.25 -28.71 15.92
CA ASP A 113 9.03 -29.44 16.29
C ASP A 113 7.96 -28.55 16.98
N LEU A 114 8.33 -27.34 17.39
CA LEU A 114 7.43 -26.41 18.08
C LEU A 114 6.95 -25.25 17.22
N PHE A 115 7.48 -25.14 16.01
CA PHE A 115 7.07 -24.07 15.08
C PHE A 115 5.82 -24.44 14.31
N ASP A 116 4.71 -23.72 14.54
CA ASP A 116 3.51 -23.83 13.74
C ASP A 116 3.41 -22.65 12.75
N ALA A 117 3.70 -22.93 11.50
CA ALA A 117 3.69 -21.96 10.41
C ALA A 117 2.34 -21.23 10.18
N ASN A 118 1.23 -21.80 10.66
CA ASN A 118 -0.11 -21.21 10.51
C ASN A 118 -0.49 -20.24 11.63
N SER A 119 0.22 -20.29 12.75
CA SER A 119 -0.15 -19.52 13.94
C SER A 119 1.00 -18.75 14.56
N SER A 120 2.25 -19.10 14.26
CA SER A 120 3.43 -18.52 14.89
C SER A 120 4.21 -17.66 13.88
N ALA A 121 4.69 -16.52 14.33
CA ALA A 121 5.71 -15.76 13.61
C ALA A 121 7.04 -16.49 13.75
N GLY A 122 7.81 -16.61 12.68
CA GLY A 122 9.18 -17.04 12.76
C GLY A 122 10.03 -16.09 13.60
N MET A 123 11.08 -16.57 14.25
CA MET A 123 12.03 -15.74 15.00
C MET A 123 13.46 -16.10 14.64
N TRP A 124 14.29 -15.07 14.62
CA TRP A 124 15.72 -15.17 14.42
C TRP A 124 16.44 -14.14 15.30
N ILE A 125 17.52 -14.58 15.95
CA ILE A 125 18.48 -13.71 16.63
C ILE A 125 19.86 -14.05 16.06
N GLY A 126 20.58 -13.02 15.60
CA GLY A 126 21.90 -13.19 14.98
C GLY A 126 22.89 -13.92 15.88
N GLY A 127 23.80 -14.71 15.27
CA GLY A 127 24.78 -15.51 16.00
C GLY A 127 25.81 -14.70 16.77
N ASN A 128 25.97 -13.43 16.45
CA ASN A 128 26.89 -12.49 17.11
C ASN A 128 26.24 -11.71 18.28
N VAL A 129 24.98 -12.00 18.62
CA VAL A 129 24.25 -11.33 19.68
C VAL A 129 24.55 -11.97 21.03
N GLU A 130 25.04 -11.19 21.99
CA GLU A 130 25.13 -11.61 23.39
C GLU A 130 23.70 -11.63 23.98
N LEU A 131 23.19 -12.85 24.19
CA LEU A 131 21.82 -13.07 24.62
C LEU A 131 21.62 -12.72 26.09
N THR A 132 20.94 -11.61 26.35
CA THR A 132 20.57 -11.16 27.71
C THR A 132 19.11 -11.54 28.03
N ASP A 133 18.76 -11.50 29.33
CA ASP A 133 17.40 -11.74 29.79
C ASP A 133 16.40 -10.71 29.22
N ASP A 134 16.85 -9.47 28.99
CA ASP A 134 16.05 -8.43 28.35
C ASP A 134 15.78 -8.73 26.87
N ILE A 135 16.78 -9.20 26.14
CA ILE A 135 16.59 -9.63 24.75
C ILE A 135 15.64 -10.82 24.66
N LYS A 136 15.77 -11.81 25.55
CA LYS A 136 14.83 -12.95 25.64
C LYS A 136 13.42 -12.47 25.90
N HIS A 137 13.26 -11.55 26.84
CA HIS A 137 11.95 -10.99 27.19
C HIS A 137 11.32 -10.26 26.02
N ARG A 138 12.03 -9.31 25.41
CA ARG A 138 11.54 -8.53 24.26
C ARG A 138 11.24 -9.40 23.04
N SER A 139 12.11 -10.34 22.72
CA SER A 139 11.90 -11.22 21.57
C SER A 139 10.66 -12.11 21.73
N ILE A 140 10.35 -12.60 22.93
CA ILE A 140 9.09 -13.32 23.21
C ILE A 140 7.89 -12.41 23.04
N LEU A 141 7.91 -11.20 23.59
CA LEU A 141 6.81 -10.26 23.44
C LEU A 141 6.55 -9.91 21.97
N PHE A 142 7.61 -9.61 21.23
CA PHE A 142 7.51 -9.32 19.80
C PHE A 142 6.94 -10.52 19.04
N ASN A 143 7.45 -11.72 19.33
CA ASN A 143 7.00 -12.93 18.67
C ASN A 143 5.50 -13.22 18.91
N GLN A 144 5.03 -13.10 20.14
CA GLN A 144 3.62 -13.32 20.50
C GLN A 144 2.69 -12.27 19.84
N LEU A 145 3.10 -11.01 19.86
CA LEU A 145 2.31 -9.92 19.28
C LEU A 145 2.30 -9.99 17.75
N VAL A 146 3.47 -10.20 17.13
CA VAL A 146 3.56 -10.34 15.68
C VAL A 146 2.81 -11.58 15.19
N SER A 147 2.82 -12.68 15.93
CA SER A 147 2.00 -13.87 15.62
C SER A 147 0.51 -13.54 15.66
N THR A 148 0.05 -12.86 16.71
CA THR A 148 -1.36 -12.54 16.91
C THR A 148 -1.87 -11.53 15.88
N TYR A 149 -1.17 -10.41 15.75
CA TYR A 149 -1.57 -9.34 14.85
C TYR A 149 -1.32 -9.69 13.38
N GLY A 150 -0.21 -10.34 13.07
CA GLY A 150 0.11 -10.81 11.72
C GLY A 150 -0.95 -11.78 11.20
N LYS A 151 -1.38 -12.73 12.02
CA LYS A 151 -2.49 -13.63 11.69
C LYS A 151 -3.80 -12.87 11.44
N SER A 152 -4.08 -11.83 12.22
CA SER A 152 -5.28 -11.01 12.06
C SER A 152 -5.26 -10.17 10.79
N TRP A 153 -4.08 -9.73 10.35
CA TRP A 153 -3.89 -8.81 9.23
C TRP A 153 -3.52 -9.48 7.90
N GLN A 154 -3.23 -10.79 7.89
CA GLN A 154 -2.72 -11.55 6.73
C GLN A 154 -3.55 -11.44 5.44
N ASN A 155 -4.85 -11.09 5.56
CA ASN A 155 -5.71 -10.89 4.39
C ASN A 155 -5.49 -9.54 3.68
N ARG A 156 -4.72 -8.63 4.30
CA ARG A 156 -4.47 -7.28 3.79
C ARG A 156 -2.98 -7.00 3.58
N PHE A 157 -2.11 -7.64 4.37
CA PHE A 157 -0.67 -7.42 4.37
C PHE A 157 0.06 -8.75 4.17
N PHE A 158 1.10 -8.73 3.34
CA PHE A 158 1.88 -9.93 3.02
C PHE A 158 2.61 -10.48 4.24
N ASN A 159 3.13 -9.60 5.07
CA ASN A 159 3.81 -9.95 6.30
C ASN A 159 3.58 -8.89 7.37
N THR A 160 3.89 -9.26 8.60
CA THR A 160 3.98 -8.37 9.76
C THR A 160 5.25 -8.75 10.51
N TYR A 161 6.06 -7.77 10.88
CA TYR A 161 7.32 -8.04 11.55
C TYR A 161 7.62 -7.00 12.64
N ALA A 162 8.49 -7.39 13.56
CA ALA A 162 9.12 -6.51 14.52
C ALA A 162 10.59 -6.87 14.65
N MET A 163 11.43 -5.88 14.87
CA MET A 163 12.89 -6.01 14.96
C MET A 163 13.41 -5.29 16.18
N GLY A 164 14.48 -5.82 16.76
CA GLY A 164 15.16 -5.19 17.87
C GLY A 164 16.54 -4.66 17.48
N PRO A 165 17.01 -3.61 18.15
CA PRO A 165 18.30 -2.97 17.85
C PRO A 165 19.51 -3.90 18.12
N GLU A 166 19.32 -4.99 18.84
CA GLU A 166 20.35 -5.98 19.11
C GLU A 166 20.47 -7.06 18.03
N ASN A 167 19.96 -6.80 16.84
CA ASN A 167 20.00 -7.73 15.72
C ASN A 167 19.14 -8.98 15.92
N PHE A 168 17.86 -8.79 16.25
CA PHE A 168 16.85 -9.85 16.24
C PHE A 168 15.59 -9.43 15.47
N ALA A 169 14.91 -10.39 14.88
CA ALA A 169 13.70 -10.19 14.11
C ALA A 169 12.68 -11.28 14.37
N THR A 170 11.41 -10.89 14.35
CA THR A 170 10.28 -11.81 14.28
C THR A 170 9.38 -11.43 13.13
N VAL A 171 8.97 -12.44 12.34
CA VAL A 171 8.25 -12.21 11.07
C VAL A 171 7.10 -13.20 10.94
N PHE A 172 5.89 -12.70 10.81
CA PHE A 172 4.74 -13.50 10.39
C PHE A 172 4.55 -13.31 8.89
N TRP A 173 4.88 -14.34 8.11
CA TRP A 173 4.79 -14.33 6.66
C TRP A 173 4.17 -15.63 6.14
N PRO A 174 2.85 -15.70 5.97
CA PRO A 174 2.16 -16.95 5.59
C PRO A 174 2.64 -17.58 4.28
N ALA A 175 3.07 -16.77 3.32
CA ALA A 175 3.59 -17.26 2.03
C ALA A 175 5.01 -17.83 2.13
N ILE A 176 5.80 -17.41 3.12
CA ILE A 176 7.17 -17.85 3.35
C ILE A 176 7.38 -18.01 4.87
N PRO A 177 6.74 -18.99 5.51
CA PRO A 177 6.74 -19.11 6.97
C PRO A 177 8.10 -19.43 7.55
N ASP A 178 9.00 -20.03 6.76
CA ASP A 178 10.37 -20.36 7.12
C ASP A 178 11.38 -19.24 6.81
N PHE A 179 10.91 -18.01 6.52
CA PHE A 179 11.77 -16.88 6.16
C PHE A 179 12.91 -16.65 7.16
N THR A 180 12.60 -16.65 8.45
CA THR A 180 13.60 -16.45 9.51
C THR A 180 14.63 -17.57 9.62
N ASN A 181 14.29 -18.78 9.15
CA ASN A 181 15.21 -19.90 9.11
C ASN A 181 16.23 -19.82 7.96
N ARG A 182 15.95 -18.94 6.98
CA ARG A 182 16.84 -18.71 5.82
C ARG A 182 17.82 -17.56 6.03
N LEU A 183 17.67 -16.80 7.12
CA LEU A 183 18.60 -15.72 7.43
C LEU A 183 19.93 -16.31 7.91
N ASP A 184 21.02 -15.83 7.35
CA ASP A 184 22.36 -16.21 7.78
C ASP A 184 22.62 -15.73 9.21
N ALA A 185 23.42 -16.47 9.98
CA ALA A 185 23.69 -16.12 11.38
C ALA A 185 24.47 -14.80 11.55
N ASP A 186 25.24 -14.42 10.54
CA ASP A 186 26.03 -13.19 10.47
C ASP A 186 25.29 -12.01 9.78
N PHE A 187 24.06 -12.23 9.31
CA PHE A 187 23.23 -11.17 8.74
C PHE A 187 23.02 -10.07 9.79
N ASP A 188 23.14 -8.80 9.35
CA ASP A 188 22.92 -7.66 10.24
C ASP A 188 21.75 -6.82 9.72
N ILE A 189 20.55 -6.98 10.34
CA ILE A 189 19.35 -6.25 9.98
C ILE A 189 19.51 -4.73 10.15
N ARG A 190 20.47 -4.27 10.96
CA ARG A 190 20.68 -2.86 11.26
C ARG A 190 21.29 -2.10 10.10
N THR A 191 21.88 -2.83 9.12
CA THR A 191 22.43 -2.24 7.89
C THR A 191 21.37 -2.07 6.79
N GLU A 192 20.17 -2.61 6.99
CA GLU A 192 19.10 -2.55 6.04
C GLU A 192 18.34 -1.22 6.11
N GLU A 193 17.94 -0.68 4.95
CA GLU A 193 17.25 0.61 4.85
C GLU A 193 16.02 0.68 5.76
N TYR A 194 15.21 -0.37 5.80
CA TYR A 194 13.98 -0.41 6.60
C TYR A 194 14.22 -0.38 8.11
N PHE A 195 15.42 -0.74 8.56
CA PHE A 195 15.82 -0.59 9.96
C PHE A 195 16.46 0.79 10.19
N ASP A 196 17.42 1.17 9.36
CA ASP A 196 18.20 2.40 9.50
C ASP A 196 17.32 3.65 9.50
N ILE A 197 16.34 3.73 8.57
CA ILE A 197 15.39 4.85 8.48
C ILE A 197 14.53 5.02 9.73
N SER A 198 14.38 3.98 10.55
CA SER A 198 13.56 3.99 11.77
C SER A 198 14.36 4.29 13.05
N THR A 199 15.68 4.40 12.95
CA THR A 199 16.54 4.67 14.11
C THR A 199 16.28 6.07 14.71
N PRO A 200 16.59 6.29 16.00
CA PRO A 200 16.42 7.62 16.62
C PRO A 200 17.18 8.73 15.92
N GLU A 201 18.31 8.42 15.30
CA GLU A 201 19.16 9.35 14.56
C GLU A 201 18.46 9.82 13.27
N ASN A 202 17.82 8.91 12.54
CA ASN A 202 17.19 9.18 11.26
C ASN A 202 15.69 9.52 11.39
N ASN A 203 15.06 9.13 12.50
CA ASN A 203 13.65 9.38 12.81
C ASN A 203 13.45 9.84 14.27
N PRO A 204 13.96 11.02 14.65
CA PRO A 204 13.91 11.52 16.05
C PRO A 204 12.48 11.74 16.55
N GLU A 205 11.54 12.04 15.64
CA GLU A 205 10.12 12.23 15.99
C GLU A 205 9.36 10.90 16.10
N ARG A 206 9.97 9.78 15.70
CA ARG A 206 9.38 8.43 15.73
C ARG A 206 8.07 8.30 14.95
N ASN A 207 7.98 9.05 13.85
CA ASN A 207 6.87 8.97 12.91
C ASN A 207 6.90 7.66 12.13
N THR A 208 5.75 7.27 11.56
CA THR A 208 5.74 6.22 10.56
C THR A 208 6.49 6.69 9.33
N VAL A 209 7.44 5.89 8.86
CA VAL A 209 8.25 6.14 7.67
C VAL A 209 8.04 5.03 6.66
N TRP A 210 8.12 5.37 5.39
CA TRP A 210 7.96 4.46 4.28
C TRP A 210 9.28 4.31 3.55
N THR A 211 9.71 3.08 3.31
CA THR A 211 10.86 2.81 2.44
C THR A 211 10.47 2.93 0.98
N GLY A 212 11.44 3.27 0.12
CA GLY A 212 11.25 3.23 -1.33
C GLY A 212 11.00 1.81 -1.83
N LEU A 213 10.38 1.72 -3.03
CA LEU A 213 10.20 0.48 -3.77
C LEU A 213 11.43 0.22 -4.64
#